data_bf4a24425d8173e1534b2279103ff9aa
#
_entry.id   bf4a24425d8173e1534b2279103ff9aa
#
_cell.length_a   1.000
_cell.length_b   1.000
_cell.length_c   1.000
_cell.angle_alpha   90.00
_cell.angle_beta   90.00
_cell.angle_gamma   90.00
#
_symmetry.space_group_name_H-M   'P 1'
#
loop_
_entity.id
_entity.type
_entity.pdbx_description
1 polymer ?
#
loop_
_entity_poly.entity_id
_entity_poly.type
_entity_poly.pdbx_seq_one_letter_code
_entity_poly.pdbx_strand_id
1 'polypeptide(L)'
;MAAKLHFFVTSLAFFTLAVMTSGHWNNNQPNQCQTSVPSCFPIKPYIRVTLQAKSILQTPTFNYVAVVTLRKQNLLGFLEKAVDTNYGFRFSSSYFGSALGYMVDKINGTAASTQNQTFWQISSNGTALNCGVSTYYPRNNEVILFNFTTYANAGHV
;
A
#
# COMPACT_ATOMS: atom_id res chain seq x y z
N MET A 1 -50.81 20.30 -58.25
CA MET A 1 -50.78 21.21 -57.09
C MET A 1 -50.30 20.40 -55.90
N ALA A 2 -49.02 20.58 -55.52
CA ALA A 2 -48.37 19.78 -54.46
C ALA A 2 -48.16 20.70 -53.25
N ALA A 3 -48.84 20.41 -52.13
CA ALA A 3 -48.68 21.13 -50.87
C ALA A 3 -47.44 20.58 -50.11
N LYS A 4 -46.43 21.43 -49.91
CA LYS A 4 -45.29 21.11 -49.05
C LYS A 4 -45.63 21.26 -47.57
N LEU A 5 -45.56 20.16 -46.85
CA LEU A 5 -45.71 20.13 -45.41
C LEU A 5 -44.35 20.30 -44.77
N HIS A 6 -44.13 21.44 -44.08
CA HIS A 6 -42.95 21.69 -43.31
C HIS A 6 -43.08 21.07 -41.92
N PHE A 7 -42.28 20.03 -41.62
CA PHE A 7 -42.13 19.53 -40.26
C PHE A 7 -41.11 20.38 -39.52
N PHE A 8 -41.54 21.14 -38.53
CA PHE A 8 -40.69 21.76 -37.51
C PHE A 8 -40.29 20.67 -36.52
N VAL A 9 -39.02 20.27 -36.54
CA VAL A 9 -38.44 19.42 -35.51
C VAL A 9 -37.93 20.34 -34.41
N THR A 10 -38.70 20.46 -33.34
CA THR A 10 -38.23 21.10 -32.10
C THR A 10 -37.32 20.14 -31.35
N SER A 11 -36.03 20.42 -31.42
CA SER A 11 -35.01 19.70 -30.64
C SER A 11 -35.14 20.09 -29.17
N LEU A 12 -35.72 19.22 -28.35
CA LEU A 12 -35.67 19.34 -26.89
C LEU A 12 -34.29 18.86 -26.44
N ALA A 13 -33.38 19.76 -26.14
CA ALA A 13 -32.15 19.47 -25.45
C ALA A 13 -32.46 19.08 -24.00
N PHE A 14 -32.42 17.78 -23.72
CA PHE A 14 -32.39 17.30 -22.35
C PHE A 14 -31.02 17.57 -21.75
N PHE A 15 -30.93 18.63 -20.95
CA PHE A 15 -29.84 18.79 -20.01
C PHE A 15 -29.96 17.72 -18.92
N THR A 16 -29.33 16.60 -19.08
CA THR A 16 -29.12 15.66 -17.98
C THR A 16 -28.11 16.30 -17.02
N LEU A 17 -28.64 16.82 -15.92
CA LEU A 17 -27.86 17.22 -14.76
C LEU A 17 -27.18 15.95 -14.24
N ALA A 18 -25.89 15.76 -14.57
CA ALA A 18 -25.08 14.73 -13.93
C ALA A 18 -24.93 15.15 -12.45
N VAL A 19 -25.75 14.57 -11.59
CA VAL A 19 -25.52 14.62 -10.15
C VAL A 19 -24.21 13.89 -9.91
N MET A 20 -23.14 14.65 -9.71
CA MET A 20 -21.89 14.13 -9.17
C MET A 20 -22.21 13.67 -7.76
N THR A 21 -22.60 12.40 -7.62
CA THR A 21 -22.61 11.75 -6.33
C THR A 21 -21.16 11.76 -5.86
N SER A 22 -20.87 12.63 -4.90
CA SER A 22 -19.62 12.62 -4.16
C SER A 22 -19.45 11.21 -3.60
N GLY A 23 -18.59 10.44 -4.25
CA GLY A 23 -18.27 9.08 -3.83
C GLY A 23 -17.83 9.15 -2.38
N HIS A 24 -18.63 8.57 -1.51
CA HIS A 24 -18.32 8.42 -0.10
C HIS A 24 -17.12 7.46 -0.03
N TRP A 25 -15.91 8.04 0.06
CA TRP A 25 -14.68 7.27 0.21
C TRP A 25 -14.74 6.56 1.56
N ASN A 26 -15.04 5.28 1.51
CA ASN A 26 -15.04 4.44 2.70
C ASN A 26 -13.59 4.19 3.15
N ASN A 27 -13.08 5.07 4.02
CA ASN A 27 -11.72 5.01 4.57
C ASN A 27 -11.46 3.78 5.46
N ASN A 28 -12.39 2.83 5.53
CA ASN A 28 -12.33 1.68 6.41
C ASN A 28 -11.83 0.38 5.75
N GLN A 29 -11.40 0.41 4.48
CA GLN A 29 -10.80 -0.78 3.88
C GLN A 29 -9.32 -0.91 4.28
N PRO A 30 -8.95 -1.91 5.08
CA PRO A 30 -7.60 -2.01 5.67
C PRO A 30 -6.49 -2.32 4.66
N ASN A 31 -6.80 -2.77 3.44
CA ASN A 31 -5.82 -3.39 2.54
C ASN A 31 -5.65 -2.69 1.19
N GLN A 32 -6.21 -1.49 1.01
CA GLN A 32 -6.02 -0.77 -0.24
C GLN A 32 -4.72 0.02 -0.25
N CYS A 33 -3.94 -0.16 -1.31
CA CYS A 33 -2.80 0.69 -1.61
C CYS A 33 -3.29 2.11 -1.93
N GLN A 34 -2.94 3.06 -1.10
CA GLN A 34 -3.28 4.47 -1.31
C GLN A 34 -2.19 5.11 -2.16
N THR A 35 -2.53 5.61 -3.32
CA THR A 35 -1.60 6.29 -4.24
C THR A 35 -1.26 7.72 -3.82
N SER A 36 -2.03 8.31 -2.89
CA SER A 36 -1.74 9.65 -2.38
C SER A 36 -2.35 9.88 -1.01
N VAL A 37 -1.70 10.67 -0.18
CA VAL A 37 -2.32 11.25 1.03
C VAL A 37 -3.15 12.43 0.58
N PRO A 38 -4.43 12.56 1.00
CA PRO A 38 -5.21 13.75 0.72
C PRO A 38 -4.44 15.01 1.18
N SER A 39 -4.18 15.93 0.25
CA SER A 39 -3.33 17.11 0.50
C SER A 39 -4.01 18.23 1.28
N CYS A 40 -5.17 17.96 1.89
CA CYS A 40 -5.98 18.98 2.56
C CYS A 40 -5.40 19.52 3.88
N PHE A 41 -4.31 18.93 4.37
CA PHE A 41 -3.68 19.39 5.62
C PHE A 41 -2.29 19.97 5.34
N PRO A 42 -2.03 21.24 5.69
CA PRO A 42 -0.71 21.86 5.53
C PRO A 42 0.37 21.16 6.37
N ILE A 43 -0.02 20.47 7.44
CA ILE A 43 0.89 19.73 8.31
C ILE A 43 0.37 18.30 8.49
N LYS A 44 1.08 17.32 7.93
CA LYS A 44 0.75 15.91 8.13
C LYS A 44 0.94 15.53 9.61
N PRO A 45 -0.03 14.84 10.24
CA PRO A 45 0.08 14.44 11.64
C PRO A 45 1.23 13.43 11.83
N TYR A 46 1.79 13.41 13.04
CA TYR A 46 2.65 12.31 13.46
C TYR A 46 1.81 11.07 13.70
N ILE A 47 2.29 9.93 13.24
CA ILE A 47 1.69 8.62 13.49
C ILE A 47 2.75 7.68 14.04
N ARG A 48 2.33 6.74 14.88
CA ARG A 48 3.15 5.67 15.44
C ARG A 48 2.85 4.38 14.70
N VAL A 49 3.89 3.69 14.23
CA VAL A 49 3.77 2.41 13.51
C VAL A 49 4.73 1.42 14.16
N THR A 50 4.25 0.20 14.38
CA THR A 50 5.08 -0.92 14.83
C THR A 50 5.48 -1.74 13.62
N LEU A 51 6.78 -1.87 13.37
CA LEU A 51 7.33 -2.69 12.31
C LEU A 51 7.87 -3.99 12.93
N GLN A 52 7.57 -5.12 12.30
CA GLN A 52 8.12 -6.43 12.65
C GLN A 52 8.76 -7.04 11.41
N ALA A 53 9.94 -7.65 11.55
CA ALA A 53 10.59 -8.41 10.48
C ALA A 53 10.92 -9.80 11.01
N LYS A 54 10.30 -10.83 10.41
CA LYS A 54 10.39 -12.21 10.88
C LYS A 54 10.89 -13.12 9.76
N SER A 55 11.92 -13.93 10.07
CA SER A 55 12.39 -15.02 9.21
C SER A 55 12.56 -16.28 10.05
N ILE A 56 11.82 -17.34 9.69
CA ILE A 56 11.91 -18.66 10.33
C ILE A 56 12.27 -19.77 9.33
N LEU A 57 12.27 -19.48 8.03
CA LEU A 57 12.54 -20.47 6.97
C LEU A 57 14.04 -20.67 6.71
N GLN A 58 14.88 -19.71 7.08
CA GLN A 58 16.33 -19.75 6.85
C GLN A 58 17.08 -19.47 8.14
N THR A 59 18.26 -20.06 8.27
CA THR A 59 19.21 -19.77 9.35
C THR A 59 20.15 -18.64 8.93
N PRO A 60 20.38 -17.62 9.81
CA PRO A 60 19.83 -17.49 11.16
C PRO A 60 18.36 -17.05 11.15
N THR A 61 17.55 -17.63 12.04
CA THR A 61 16.18 -17.18 12.28
C THR A 61 16.21 -15.90 13.09
N PHE A 62 15.24 -15.00 12.84
CA PHE A 62 15.12 -13.76 13.59
C PHE A 62 13.68 -13.26 13.68
N ASN A 63 13.44 -12.42 14.67
CA ASN A 63 12.22 -11.64 14.82
C ASN A 63 12.60 -10.28 15.42
N TYR A 64 12.62 -9.25 14.57
CA TYR A 64 12.94 -7.89 14.97
C TYR A 64 11.67 -7.05 15.09
N VAL A 65 11.65 -6.16 16.07
CA VAL A 65 10.56 -5.21 16.27
C VAL A 65 11.15 -3.80 16.40
N ALA A 66 10.53 -2.85 15.72
CA ALA A 66 10.83 -1.44 15.86
C ALA A 66 9.52 -0.64 15.97
N VAL A 67 9.47 0.31 16.88
CA VAL A 67 8.35 1.25 16.99
C VAL A 67 8.84 2.61 16.49
N VAL A 68 8.22 3.09 15.43
CA VAL A 68 8.63 4.30 14.73
C VAL A 68 7.51 5.33 14.77
N THR A 69 7.86 6.56 15.15
CA THR A 69 6.93 7.71 15.12
C THR A 69 7.45 8.74 14.13
N LEU A 70 6.70 8.96 13.05
CA LEU A 70 7.03 9.92 11.99
C LEU A 70 5.78 10.69 11.55
N ARG A 71 5.99 11.78 10.80
CA ARG A 71 4.90 12.40 10.04
C ARG A 71 4.33 11.40 9.04
N LYS A 72 3.00 11.39 8.88
CA LYS A 72 2.30 10.47 7.98
C LYS A 72 2.90 10.53 6.57
N GLN A 73 3.46 9.42 6.13
CA GLN A 73 4.09 9.20 4.83
C GLN A 73 3.93 7.74 4.42
N ASN A 74 4.54 7.32 3.30
CA ASN A 74 4.53 5.93 2.88
C ASN A 74 5.35 5.03 3.82
N LEU A 75 5.14 3.72 3.73
CA LEU A 75 5.79 2.73 4.59
C LEU A 75 7.31 2.70 4.40
N LEU A 76 7.82 3.05 3.21
CA LEU A 76 9.26 3.11 2.94
C LEU A 76 9.97 4.02 3.94
N GLY A 77 9.45 5.23 4.19
CA GLY A 77 10.09 6.15 5.14
C GLY A 77 10.06 5.64 6.59
N PHE A 78 9.04 4.85 6.97
CA PHE A 78 9.02 4.18 8.28
C PHE A 78 10.06 3.06 8.34
N LEU A 79 10.24 2.30 7.26
CA LEU A 79 11.23 1.23 7.20
C LEU A 79 12.66 1.80 7.23
N GLU A 80 12.93 2.89 6.50
CA GLU A 80 14.21 3.62 6.55
C GLU A 80 14.51 4.09 7.98
N LYS A 81 13.52 4.67 8.67
CA LYS A 81 13.70 5.12 10.05
C LYS A 81 13.91 3.96 11.03
N ALA A 82 13.32 2.80 10.77
CA ALA A 82 13.55 1.61 11.59
C ALA A 82 15.01 1.14 11.53
N VAL A 83 15.71 1.29 10.38
CA VAL A 83 17.14 0.97 10.25
C VAL A 83 18.00 1.79 11.21
N ASP A 84 17.66 3.07 11.43
CA ASP A 84 18.39 3.95 12.37
C ASP A 84 18.27 3.46 13.81
N THR A 85 17.18 2.78 14.16
CA THR A 85 16.91 2.34 15.53
C THR A 85 17.29 0.88 15.76
N ASN A 86 17.25 0.06 14.71
CA ASN A 86 17.58 -1.37 14.77
C ASN A 86 18.18 -1.84 13.44
N TYR A 87 19.47 -2.14 13.44
CA TYR A 87 20.21 -2.63 12.26
C TYR A 87 19.62 -3.91 11.64
N GLY A 88 18.83 -4.67 12.40
CA GLY A 88 18.10 -5.83 11.89
C GLY A 88 17.11 -5.50 10.76
N PHE A 89 16.71 -4.23 10.64
CA PHE A 89 15.85 -3.76 9.55
C PHE A 89 16.60 -3.32 8.28
N ARG A 90 17.93 -3.52 8.18
CA ARG A 90 18.66 -3.24 6.93
C ARG A 90 18.01 -4.01 5.78
N PHE A 91 17.60 -3.30 4.73
CA PHE A 91 16.84 -3.86 3.62
C PHE A 91 17.38 -3.46 2.25
N SER A 92 16.95 -4.18 1.23
CA SER A 92 16.96 -3.73 -0.17
C SER A 92 15.59 -3.92 -0.78
N SER A 93 15.29 -3.15 -1.82
CA SER A 93 14.00 -3.17 -2.50
C SER A 93 14.19 -2.92 -3.99
N SER A 94 13.32 -3.52 -4.82
CA SER A 94 13.24 -3.33 -6.26
C SER A 94 11.92 -2.71 -6.67
N TYR A 95 11.95 -1.90 -7.74
CA TYR A 95 10.77 -1.23 -8.26
C TYR A 95 10.00 -2.12 -9.24
N PHE A 96 8.71 -2.34 -8.98
CA PHE A 96 7.82 -3.18 -9.78
C PHE A 96 6.68 -2.40 -10.45
N GLY A 97 6.97 -1.19 -10.91
CA GLY A 97 5.99 -0.33 -11.56
C GLY A 97 5.14 0.50 -10.60
N SER A 98 4.36 1.44 -11.14
CA SER A 98 3.61 2.42 -10.35
C SER A 98 2.51 1.81 -9.47
N ALA A 99 1.93 0.68 -9.87
CA ALA A 99 0.87 0.03 -9.12
C ALA A 99 1.39 -0.66 -7.85
N LEU A 100 2.53 -1.36 -7.94
CA LEU A 100 3.13 -2.08 -6.83
C LEU A 100 4.16 -1.24 -6.05
N GLY A 101 4.87 -0.35 -6.75
CA GLY A 101 5.95 0.45 -6.16
C GLY A 101 7.19 -0.37 -5.86
N TYR A 102 7.87 -0.04 -4.76
CA TYR A 102 9.04 -0.77 -4.27
C TYR A 102 8.62 -1.96 -3.41
N MET A 103 9.02 -3.15 -3.84
CA MET A 103 8.88 -4.40 -3.07
C MET A 103 10.19 -4.70 -2.36
N VAL A 104 10.12 -5.24 -1.15
CA VAL A 104 11.29 -5.60 -0.35
C VAL A 104 11.88 -6.92 -0.86
N ASP A 105 13.16 -6.89 -1.23
CA ASP A 105 13.90 -8.07 -1.72
C ASP A 105 14.67 -8.78 -0.60
N LYS A 106 15.17 -8.01 0.37
CA LYS A 106 16.04 -8.53 1.41
C LYS A 106 15.87 -7.74 2.71
N ILE A 107 15.83 -8.44 3.85
CA ILE A 107 15.96 -7.85 5.18
C ILE A 107 17.03 -8.64 5.95
N ASN A 108 17.92 -7.93 6.65
CA ASN A 108 19.00 -8.49 7.47
C ASN A 108 19.80 -9.60 6.77
N GLY A 109 20.09 -9.42 5.48
CA GLY A 109 20.83 -10.42 4.70
C GLY A 109 19.99 -11.56 4.12
N THR A 110 18.78 -11.82 4.64
CA THR A 110 17.85 -12.83 4.10
C THR A 110 17.20 -12.29 2.82
N ALA A 111 17.54 -12.87 1.68
CA ALA A 111 17.07 -12.44 0.37
C ALA A 111 15.94 -13.34 -0.15
N ALA A 112 14.96 -12.72 -0.79
CA ALA A 112 13.95 -13.40 -1.60
C ALA A 112 14.62 -14.14 -2.77
N SER A 113 14.04 -15.27 -3.20
CA SER A 113 14.57 -16.09 -4.27
C SER A 113 13.45 -16.70 -5.11
N THR A 114 13.44 -16.37 -6.39
CA THR A 114 12.52 -17.01 -7.37
C THR A 114 12.78 -18.50 -7.50
N GLN A 115 14.04 -18.92 -7.44
CA GLN A 115 14.41 -20.33 -7.53
C GLN A 115 13.86 -21.13 -6.34
N ASN A 116 13.90 -20.55 -5.13
CA ASN A 116 13.41 -21.18 -3.90
C ASN A 116 11.95 -20.82 -3.60
N GLN A 117 11.30 -20.06 -4.51
CA GLN A 117 9.91 -19.60 -4.37
C GLN A 117 9.66 -18.86 -3.05
N THR A 118 10.63 -18.06 -2.59
CA THR A 118 10.55 -17.30 -1.34
C THR A 118 10.44 -15.81 -1.60
N PHE A 119 9.76 -15.10 -0.71
CA PHE A 119 9.61 -13.65 -0.78
C PHE A 119 9.31 -13.03 0.60
N TRP A 120 9.40 -11.71 0.69
CA TRP A 120 8.99 -10.94 1.85
C TRP A 120 7.54 -10.52 1.70
N GLN A 121 6.64 -11.22 2.38
CA GLN A 121 5.23 -10.84 2.47
C GLN A 121 5.08 -9.68 3.44
N ILE A 122 4.39 -8.63 3.00
CA ILE A 122 4.05 -7.49 3.84
C ILE A 122 2.60 -7.65 4.28
N SER A 123 2.32 -7.56 5.58
CA SER A 123 0.96 -7.58 6.10
C SER A 123 0.71 -6.43 7.07
N SER A 124 -0.53 -5.99 7.13
CA SER A 124 -1.03 -4.97 8.04
C SER A 124 -2.06 -5.58 8.97
N ASN A 125 -1.81 -5.54 10.28
CA ASN A 125 -2.70 -6.11 11.30
C ASN A 125 -3.16 -7.55 10.95
N GLY A 126 -2.25 -8.38 10.42
CA GLY A 126 -2.51 -9.77 10.05
C GLY A 126 -3.09 -9.97 8.64
N THR A 127 -3.33 -8.91 7.85
CA THR A 127 -3.84 -9.04 6.49
C THR A 127 -2.74 -8.69 5.47
N ALA A 128 -2.49 -9.59 4.51
CA ALA A 128 -1.50 -9.40 3.48
C ALA A 128 -1.81 -8.16 2.61
N LEU A 129 -0.78 -7.37 2.30
CA LEU A 129 -0.87 -6.23 1.40
C LEU A 129 -0.56 -6.69 -0.03
N ASN A 130 -1.23 -6.08 -0.99
CA ASN A 130 -1.02 -6.31 -2.42
C ASN A 130 -0.17 -5.21 -3.08
N CYS A 131 0.56 -4.44 -2.29
CA CYS A 131 1.40 -3.33 -2.72
C CYS A 131 2.71 -3.27 -1.93
N GLY A 132 3.68 -2.53 -2.48
CA GLY A 132 4.98 -2.37 -1.87
C GLY A 132 5.07 -1.21 -0.89
N VAL A 133 6.25 -1.04 -0.30
CA VAL A 133 6.50 -0.09 0.78
C VAL A 133 6.36 1.38 0.35
N SER A 134 6.53 1.71 -0.92
CA SER A 134 6.41 3.08 -1.41
C SER A 134 4.98 3.51 -1.74
N THR A 135 4.06 2.55 -1.93
CA THR A 135 2.66 2.81 -2.29
C THR A 135 1.68 2.61 -1.14
N TYR A 136 2.12 1.99 -0.05
CA TYR A 136 1.33 1.84 1.16
C TYR A 136 1.56 2.99 2.15
N TYR A 137 0.47 3.53 2.73
CA TYR A 137 0.49 4.59 3.74
C TYR A 137 -0.11 4.08 5.05
N PRO A 138 0.73 3.78 6.06
CA PRO A 138 0.27 3.26 7.35
C PRO A 138 -0.66 4.23 8.07
N ARG A 139 -1.49 3.65 8.94
CA ARG A 139 -2.34 4.39 9.90
C ARG A 139 -1.65 4.49 11.27
N ASN A 140 -2.18 5.35 12.12
CA ASN A 140 -1.68 5.46 13.48
C ASN A 140 -1.94 4.16 14.28
N ASN A 141 -0.93 3.70 15.03
CA ASN A 141 -0.92 2.47 15.83
C ASN A 141 -1.05 1.17 15.01
N GLU A 142 -0.73 1.23 13.73
CA GLU A 142 -0.73 0.05 12.86
C GLU A 142 0.48 -0.83 13.12
N VAL A 143 0.28 -2.16 13.00
CA VAL A 143 1.33 -3.17 13.05
C VAL A 143 1.58 -3.70 11.65
N ILE A 144 2.78 -3.49 11.15
CA ILE A 144 3.24 -3.98 9.84
C ILE A 144 4.23 -5.12 10.07
N LEU A 145 3.92 -6.29 9.51
CA LEU A 145 4.79 -7.45 9.55
C LEU A 145 5.40 -7.70 8.16
N PHE A 146 6.70 -7.76 8.12
CA PHE A 146 7.50 -8.32 7.03
C PHE A 146 7.80 -9.78 7.37
N ASN A 147 7.13 -10.71 6.71
CA ASN A 147 7.28 -12.16 6.95
C ASN A 147 7.99 -12.83 5.78
N PHE A 148 9.14 -13.44 6.03
CA PHE A 148 9.82 -14.23 5.03
C PHE A 148 9.12 -15.58 4.86
N THR A 149 8.55 -15.81 3.69
CA THR A 149 7.67 -16.97 3.43
C THR A 149 7.85 -17.52 2.02
N THR A 150 7.17 -18.62 1.70
CA THR A 150 7.08 -19.19 0.35
C THR A 150 5.76 -18.79 -0.31
N TYR A 151 5.71 -18.85 -1.65
CA TYR A 151 4.45 -18.63 -2.39
C TYR A 151 3.35 -19.61 -1.98
N ALA A 152 3.71 -20.86 -1.64
CA ALA A 152 2.76 -21.87 -1.18
C ALA A 152 2.09 -21.51 0.15
N ASN A 153 2.79 -20.77 1.01
CA ASN A 153 2.33 -20.37 2.34
C ASN A 153 1.85 -18.91 2.40
N ALA A 154 1.78 -18.25 1.25
CA ALA A 154 1.30 -16.87 1.17
C ALA A 154 -0.18 -16.79 1.61
N GLY A 155 -0.48 -15.86 2.52
CA GLY A 155 -1.84 -15.69 3.06
C GLY A 155 -2.09 -16.36 4.43
N HIS A 156 -1.19 -17.20 4.91
CA HIS A 156 -1.24 -17.76 6.27
C HIS A 156 -0.36 -16.92 7.20
N VAL A 157 -0.94 -15.86 7.78
CA VAL A 157 -0.28 -14.94 8.74
C VAL A 157 -1.09 -14.88 10.03
#